data_f355dbaf8d5a98ebe89508648c198c6c
#
_entry.id   f355dbaf8d5a98ebe89508648c198c6c
#
_cell.length_a   1.000
_cell.length_b   1.000
_cell.length_c   1.000
_cell.angle_alpha   90.00
_cell.angle_beta   90.00
_cell.angle_gamma   90.00
#
_symmetry.space_group_name_H-M   'P 1'
#
loop_
_entity.id
_entity.type
_entity.pdbx_description
1 polymer ?
#
loop_
_entity_poly.entity_id
_entity_poly.type
_entity_poly.pdbx_seq_one_letter_code
_entity_poly.pdbx_strand_id
1 'polypeptide(L)'
;MENSERRTLNAKRRTLDTKREALNTPIPNPQPPCYNSRAMIIGISGGTGSGKTTVAQKIIAPVGDGNVVYLQQDSYYRNLGDMPLDLRHQVNYDHPDAFDTELLINHLQALRAGETIEQPIYDYATHSRRAETIHLEPRPVIVIEGILVFVNPQLRALMDLKIFVDTDADIRFIRRLDRDVHERGRSVESIINQYTTTVRPMHLQFVEPSKRYADVIIPEGGFNDVGIDLITGKIRSFLGEAAEQHSVPIQHKADDSDRTEFPS
;
A
#
# COMPACT_ATOMS: atom_id res chain seq x y z
N MET A 1 25.80 -26.87 61.69
CA MET A 1 26.16 -25.97 60.60
C MET A 1 25.51 -26.35 59.22
N GLU A 2 25.34 -27.62 58.92
CA GLU A 2 24.80 -28.10 57.62
C GLU A 2 23.35 -27.70 57.30
N ASN A 3 22.49 -27.49 58.30
CA ASN A 3 21.08 -27.16 58.07
C ASN A 3 20.83 -25.68 57.62
N SER A 4 21.76 -24.77 57.92
CA SER A 4 21.70 -23.36 57.59
C SER A 4 22.11 -23.17 56.16
N GLU A 5 23.11 -23.86 55.63
CA GLU A 5 23.60 -23.79 54.28
C GLU A 5 22.59 -24.35 53.23
N ARG A 6 21.95 -25.48 53.65
CA ARG A 6 20.87 -26.07 52.80
C ARG A 6 19.66 -25.13 52.60
N ARG A 7 19.28 -24.38 53.65
CA ARG A 7 18.18 -23.38 53.56
C ARG A 7 18.55 -22.22 52.67
N THR A 8 19.78 -21.74 52.71
CA THR A 8 20.27 -20.63 51.87
C THR A 8 20.39 -21.04 50.40
N LEU A 9 20.80 -22.29 50.13
CA LEU A 9 20.90 -22.82 48.76
C LEU A 9 19.51 -23.01 48.12
N ASN A 10 18.53 -23.48 48.88
CA ASN A 10 17.15 -23.64 48.41
C ASN A 10 16.45 -22.28 48.17
N ALA A 11 16.75 -21.25 48.98
CA ALA A 11 16.25 -19.90 48.75
C ALA A 11 16.82 -19.29 47.46
N LYS A 12 18.13 -19.46 47.21
CA LYS A 12 18.78 -19.01 45.98
C LYS A 12 18.25 -19.74 44.73
N ARG A 13 17.97 -21.05 44.82
CA ARG A 13 17.35 -21.79 43.69
C ARG A 13 15.95 -21.27 43.39
N ARG A 14 15.09 -21.06 44.36
CA ARG A 14 13.74 -20.51 44.17
C ARG A 14 13.78 -19.13 43.52
N THR A 15 14.71 -18.26 43.88
CA THR A 15 14.86 -16.92 43.28
C THR A 15 15.37 -16.99 41.85
N LEU A 16 16.18 -17.99 41.47
CA LEU A 16 16.64 -18.23 40.10
C LEU A 16 15.54 -18.82 39.24
N ASP A 17 14.71 -19.72 39.77
CA ASP A 17 13.59 -20.31 39.04
C ASP A 17 12.50 -19.27 38.76
N THR A 18 12.17 -18.40 39.72
CA THR A 18 11.22 -17.29 39.52
C THR A 18 11.71 -16.26 38.49
N LYS A 19 13.04 -16.00 38.45
CA LYS A 19 13.62 -15.14 37.40
C LYS A 19 13.62 -15.80 36.02
N ARG A 20 13.76 -17.11 35.96
CA ARG A 20 13.69 -17.87 34.69
C ARG A 20 12.26 -17.97 34.16
N GLU A 21 11.25 -18.10 34.99
CA GLU A 21 9.84 -18.05 34.62
C GLU A 21 9.42 -16.66 34.15
N ALA A 22 9.92 -15.58 34.76
CA ALA A 22 9.66 -14.21 34.34
C ALA A 22 10.31 -13.87 32.99
N LEU A 23 11.42 -14.54 32.61
CA LEU A 23 12.08 -14.38 31.30
C LEU A 23 11.44 -15.21 30.19
N ASN A 24 10.60 -16.20 30.52
CA ASN A 24 9.91 -17.09 29.58
C ASN A 24 8.43 -16.75 29.40
N THR A 25 7.91 -15.69 30.02
CA THR A 25 6.59 -15.19 29.68
C THR A 25 6.66 -14.65 28.27
N PRO A 26 5.89 -15.21 27.29
CA PRO A 26 5.84 -14.63 25.95
C PRO A 26 5.39 -13.18 26.11
N ILE A 27 6.19 -12.24 25.60
CA ILE A 27 5.76 -10.85 25.44
C ILE A 27 4.47 -10.94 24.61
N PRO A 28 3.33 -10.49 25.12
CA PRO A 28 2.12 -10.50 24.32
C PRO A 28 2.43 -9.73 23.02
N ASN A 29 2.34 -10.45 21.92
CA ASN A 29 2.42 -9.83 20.59
C ASN A 29 1.43 -8.66 20.61
N PRO A 30 1.85 -7.40 20.36
CA PRO A 30 0.91 -6.31 20.32
C PRO A 30 -0.17 -6.69 19.31
N GLN A 31 -1.39 -6.88 19.81
CA GLN A 31 -2.52 -7.14 18.90
C GLN A 31 -2.53 -6.00 17.90
N PRO A 32 -2.63 -6.29 16.60
CA PRO A 32 -2.78 -5.22 15.64
C PRO A 32 -3.97 -4.37 16.09
N PRO A 33 -3.87 -3.04 16.02
CA PRO A 33 -4.96 -2.17 16.41
C PRO A 33 -6.22 -2.66 15.70
N CYS A 34 -7.30 -2.90 16.47
CA CYS A 34 -8.60 -3.29 15.91
C CYS A 34 -9.11 -2.12 15.08
N TYR A 35 -8.68 -2.03 13.82
CA TYR A 35 -9.21 -1.09 12.86
C TYR A 35 -10.63 -1.51 12.50
N ASN A 36 -11.60 -1.08 13.32
CA ASN A 36 -13.02 -1.25 13.03
C ASN A 36 -13.51 -0.26 11.95
N SER A 37 -12.64 0.61 11.46
CA SER A 37 -12.86 1.48 10.32
C SER A 37 -12.18 0.90 9.08
N ARG A 38 -12.97 0.66 8.05
CA ARG A 38 -12.53 0.21 6.73
C ARG A 38 -11.38 1.07 6.22
N ALA A 39 -10.21 0.47 5.94
CA ALA A 39 -9.06 1.20 5.40
C ALA A 39 -9.43 1.98 4.13
N MET A 40 -8.95 3.22 4.00
CA MET A 40 -9.17 4.07 2.83
C MET A 40 -8.23 3.66 1.69
N ILE A 41 -8.77 3.26 0.55
CA ILE A 41 -7.99 2.93 -0.66
C ILE A 41 -8.00 4.10 -1.62
N ILE A 42 -6.81 4.60 -1.95
CA ILE A 42 -6.59 5.70 -2.89
C ILE A 42 -5.91 5.16 -4.14
N GLY A 43 -6.55 5.31 -5.29
CA GLY A 43 -5.98 4.98 -6.58
C GLY A 43 -5.39 6.21 -7.26
N ILE A 44 -4.16 6.10 -7.76
CA ILE A 44 -3.48 7.16 -8.52
C ILE A 44 -3.14 6.65 -9.91
N SER A 45 -3.82 7.16 -10.94
CA SER A 45 -3.59 6.82 -12.33
C SER A 45 -3.05 8.01 -13.14
N GLY A 46 -2.59 7.73 -14.35
CA GLY A 46 -2.08 8.73 -15.30
C GLY A 46 -1.02 8.13 -16.22
N GLY A 47 -0.70 8.80 -17.31
CA GLY A 47 0.26 8.31 -18.30
C GLY A 47 1.68 8.09 -17.74
N THR A 48 2.48 7.30 -18.43
CA THR A 48 3.92 7.21 -18.10
C THR A 48 4.55 8.61 -18.18
N GLY A 49 5.41 8.95 -17.21
CA GLY A 49 6.04 10.28 -17.12
C GLY A 49 5.11 11.40 -16.60
N SER A 50 3.86 11.12 -16.21
CA SER A 50 2.94 12.16 -15.68
C SER A 50 3.29 12.66 -14.27
N GLY A 51 4.13 11.94 -13.52
CA GLY A 51 4.49 12.31 -12.14
C GLY A 51 3.62 11.66 -11.07
N LYS A 52 2.93 10.55 -11.38
CA LYS A 52 2.12 9.76 -10.39
C LYS A 52 2.89 9.42 -9.12
N THR A 53 4.08 8.86 -9.28
CA THR A 53 4.94 8.48 -8.15
C THR A 53 5.31 9.68 -7.30
N THR A 54 5.61 10.82 -7.90
CA THR A 54 5.90 12.08 -7.19
C THR A 54 4.66 12.56 -6.42
N VAL A 55 3.48 12.52 -7.04
CA VAL A 55 2.21 12.85 -6.38
C VAL A 55 1.96 11.90 -5.20
N ALA A 56 2.12 10.59 -5.38
CA ALA A 56 1.96 9.60 -4.32
C ALA A 56 2.89 9.90 -3.14
N GLN A 57 4.18 10.12 -3.41
CA GLN A 57 5.17 10.43 -2.38
C GLN A 57 4.86 11.73 -1.63
N LYS A 58 4.45 12.79 -2.34
CA LYS A 58 4.07 14.07 -1.73
C LYS A 58 2.79 13.97 -0.88
N ILE A 59 1.87 13.05 -1.21
CA ILE A 59 0.68 12.77 -0.40
C ILE A 59 1.06 11.95 0.85
N ILE A 60 1.94 10.96 0.70
CA ILE A 60 2.31 10.04 1.79
C ILE A 60 3.19 10.71 2.83
N ALA A 61 4.19 11.49 2.41
CA ALA A 61 5.18 12.09 3.30
C ALA A 61 4.57 12.87 4.50
N PRO A 62 3.57 13.75 4.32
CA PRO A 62 2.95 14.46 5.45
C PRO A 62 1.93 13.63 6.24
N VAL A 63 1.52 12.46 5.73
CA VAL A 63 0.61 11.51 6.42
C VAL A 63 1.40 10.59 7.37
N GLY A 64 2.65 10.33 7.03
CA GLY A 64 3.57 9.45 7.75
C GLY A 64 3.48 7.98 7.32
N ASP A 65 4.64 7.37 7.09
CA ASP A 65 4.79 6.00 6.58
C ASP A 65 4.11 4.94 7.47
N GLY A 66 3.99 5.19 8.77
CA GLY A 66 3.30 4.31 9.70
C GLY A 66 1.79 4.17 9.47
N ASN A 67 1.19 5.08 8.71
CA ASN A 67 -0.25 5.12 8.42
C ASN A 67 -0.61 4.62 7.02
N VAL A 68 0.37 4.37 6.16
CA VAL A 68 0.14 4.11 4.73
C VAL A 68 0.79 2.81 4.28
N VAL A 69 0.05 2.00 3.53
CA VAL A 69 0.62 0.97 2.63
C VAL A 69 0.69 1.55 1.24
N TYR A 70 1.86 1.52 0.63
CA TYR A 70 2.07 1.98 -0.74
C TYR A 70 2.32 0.80 -1.67
N LEU A 71 1.47 0.67 -2.69
CA LEU A 71 1.54 -0.37 -3.70
C LEU A 71 1.76 0.24 -5.09
N GLN A 72 2.66 -0.36 -5.85
CA GLN A 72 2.89 -0.02 -7.25
C GLN A 72 2.29 -1.11 -8.14
N GLN A 73 1.43 -0.76 -9.09
CA GLN A 73 0.87 -1.71 -10.06
C GLN A 73 1.98 -2.48 -10.80
N ASP A 74 3.11 -1.83 -11.03
CA ASP A 74 4.25 -2.43 -11.73
C ASP A 74 4.84 -3.64 -11.01
N SER A 75 4.65 -3.79 -9.68
CA SER A 75 5.00 -5.00 -8.94
C SER A 75 4.16 -6.21 -9.34
N TYR A 76 3.00 -5.98 -9.94
CA TYR A 76 2.00 -6.99 -10.28
C TYR A 76 2.02 -7.39 -11.76
N TYR A 77 3.08 -7.10 -12.51
CA TYR A 77 3.24 -7.75 -13.82
C TYR A 77 3.19 -9.27 -13.69
N ARG A 78 2.58 -9.95 -14.68
CA ARG A 78 2.54 -11.42 -14.68
C ARG A 78 3.94 -12.00 -14.65
N ASN A 79 4.08 -13.12 -13.93
CA ASN A 79 5.34 -13.85 -13.94
C ASN A 79 5.50 -14.57 -15.29
N LEU A 80 6.52 -14.17 -16.03
CA LEU A 80 6.88 -14.77 -17.31
C LEU A 80 8.11 -15.69 -17.20
N GLY A 81 8.46 -16.14 -16.00
CA GLY A 81 9.65 -16.94 -15.72
C GLY A 81 9.81 -18.18 -16.61
N ASP A 82 8.71 -18.79 -17.02
CA ASP A 82 8.69 -19.98 -17.89
C ASP A 82 8.87 -19.66 -19.38
N MET A 83 8.79 -18.37 -19.77
CA MET A 83 8.97 -17.92 -21.15
C MET A 83 10.45 -17.60 -21.42
N PRO A 84 11.02 -17.93 -22.60
CA PRO A 84 12.35 -17.48 -23.00
C PRO A 84 12.52 -15.96 -22.95
N LEU A 85 13.69 -15.48 -22.54
CA LEU A 85 13.92 -14.04 -22.29
C LEU A 85 13.70 -13.16 -23.53
N ASP A 86 14.08 -13.63 -24.70
CA ASP A 86 13.88 -12.96 -25.99
C ASP A 86 12.39 -12.74 -26.32
N LEU A 87 11.52 -13.65 -25.94
CA LEU A 87 10.10 -13.53 -26.09
C LEU A 87 9.47 -12.61 -25.03
N ARG A 88 10.03 -12.56 -23.81
CA ARG A 88 9.58 -11.62 -22.79
C ARG A 88 9.76 -10.16 -23.23
N HIS A 89 10.84 -9.86 -23.96
CA HIS A 89 11.07 -8.51 -24.49
C HIS A 89 10.04 -8.06 -25.55
N GLN A 90 9.28 -9.00 -26.11
CA GLN A 90 8.25 -8.72 -27.12
C GLN A 90 6.86 -8.51 -26.52
N VAL A 91 6.69 -8.78 -25.22
CA VAL A 91 5.42 -8.60 -24.51
C VAL A 91 5.07 -7.11 -24.41
N ASN A 92 3.79 -6.80 -24.64
CA ASN A 92 3.27 -5.45 -24.47
C ASN A 92 2.94 -5.18 -23.00
N TYR A 93 3.89 -4.63 -22.25
CA TYR A 93 3.75 -4.30 -20.83
C TYR A 93 2.83 -3.11 -20.54
N ASP A 94 2.39 -2.37 -21.55
CA ASP A 94 1.41 -1.30 -21.41
C ASP A 94 -0.04 -1.79 -21.66
N HIS A 95 -0.24 -3.09 -21.95
CA HIS A 95 -1.57 -3.69 -22.10
C HIS A 95 -2.11 -4.22 -20.76
N PRO A 96 -3.44 -4.11 -20.48
CA PRO A 96 -4.03 -4.61 -19.25
C PRO A 96 -3.72 -6.09 -18.93
N ASP A 97 -3.63 -6.94 -19.95
CA ASP A 97 -3.34 -8.38 -19.80
C ASP A 97 -1.91 -8.66 -19.30
N ALA A 98 -1.02 -7.67 -19.32
CA ALA A 98 0.33 -7.82 -18.76
C ALA A 98 0.33 -7.91 -17.23
N PHE A 99 -0.75 -7.49 -16.59
CA PHE A 99 -0.86 -7.42 -15.13
C PHE A 99 -1.66 -8.59 -14.55
N ASP A 100 -1.25 -9.05 -13.39
CA ASP A 100 -1.99 -9.94 -12.52
C ASP A 100 -2.95 -9.11 -11.65
N THR A 101 -3.99 -8.60 -12.30
CA THR A 101 -4.97 -7.73 -11.65
C THR A 101 -5.76 -8.47 -10.57
N GLU A 102 -5.96 -9.76 -10.71
CA GLU A 102 -6.65 -10.59 -9.72
C GLU A 102 -5.85 -10.67 -8.40
N LEU A 103 -4.54 -10.93 -8.47
CA LEU A 103 -3.67 -10.91 -7.30
C LEU A 103 -3.67 -9.53 -6.62
N LEU A 104 -3.63 -8.44 -7.40
CA LEU A 104 -3.69 -7.07 -6.86
C LEU A 104 -5.02 -6.82 -6.13
N ILE A 105 -6.15 -7.25 -6.71
CA ILE A 105 -7.47 -7.14 -6.08
C ILE A 105 -7.51 -7.91 -4.76
N ASN A 106 -7.02 -9.16 -4.75
CA ASN A 106 -6.98 -10.00 -3.55
C ASN A 106 -6.12 -9.35 -2.44
N HIS A 107 -4.97 -8.79 -2.79
CA HIS A 107 -4.10 -8.08 -1.84
C HIS A 107 -4.76 -6.82 -1.26
N LEU A 108 -5.45 -6.03 -2.08
CA LEU A 108 -6.19 -4.86 -1.57
C LEU A 108 -7.34 -5.24 -0.65
N GLN A 109 -8.03 -6.35 -0.94
CA GLN A 109 -9.12 -6.86 -0.10
C GLN A 109 -8.58 -7.38 1.24
N ALA A 110 -7.47 -8.14 1.23
CA ALA A 110 -6.80 -8.63 2.43
C ALA A 110 -6.34 -7.48 3.34
N LEU A 111 -5.61 -6.50 2.78
CA LEU A 111 -5.18 -5.32 3.53
C LEU A 111 -6.36 -4.54 4.12
N ARG A 112 -7.48 -4.40 3.36
CA ARG A 112 -8.70 -3.75 3.84
C ARG A 112 -9.39 -4.54 4.95
N ALA A 113 -9.25 -5.87 4.95
CA ALA A 113 -9.75 -6.76 6.00
C ALA A 113 -8.85 -6.78 7.25
N GLY A 114 -7.69 -6.12 7.23
CA GLY A 114 -6.72 -6.11 8.31
C GLY A 114 -5.73 -7.28 8.25
N GLU A 115 -5.62 -7.93 7.10
CA GLU A 115 -4.71 -9.05 6.88
C GLU A 115 -3.41 -8.59 6.22
N THR A 116 -2.32 -9.29 6.49
CA THR A 116 -1.01 -9.06 5.87
C THR A 116 -0.97 -9.64 4.46
N ILE A 117 -0.08 -9.11 3.62
CA ILE A 117 0.15 -9.62 2.27
C ILE A 117 1.63 -9.81 1.97
N GLU A 118 1.92 -10.64 0.97
CA GLU A 118 3.25 -10.82 0.38
C GLU A 118 3.29 -10.18 -1.00
N GLN A 119 3.71 -8.91 -1.07
CA GLN A 119 3.79 -8.18 -2.34
C GLN A 119 4.89 -8.78 -3.22
N PRO A 120 4.61 -9.10 -4.50
CA PRO A 120 5.63 -9.59 -5.41
C PRO A 120 6.68 -8.49 -5.72
N ILE A 121 7.91 -8.94 -5.96
CA ILE A 121 8.99 -8.08 -6.47
C ILE A 121 9.17 -8.40 -7.95
N TYR A 122 9.00 -7.39 -8.80
CA TYR A 122 9.23 -7.53 -10.24
C TYR A 122 10.62 -7.09 -10.63
N ASP A 123 11.32 -7.93 -11.38
CA ASP A 123 12.65 -7.65 -11.90
C ASP A 123 12.54 -7.22 -13.37
N TYR A 124 12.83 -5.94 -13.62
CA TYR A 124 12.76 -5.35 -14.96
C TYR A 124 13.88 -5.83 -15.89
N ALA A 125 14.98 -6.35 -15.35
CA ALA A 125 16.09 -6.87 -16.17
C ALA A 125 15.77 -8.25 -16.76
N THR A 126 15.08 -9.08 -15.99
CA THR A 126 14.70 -10.44 -16.39
C THR A 126 13.26 -10.54 -16.86
N HIS A 127 12.47 -9.46 -16.75
CA HIS A 127 11.03 -9.45 -17.03
C HIS A 127 10.27 -10.58 -16.34
N SER A 128 10.56 -10.83 -15.05
CA SER A 128 9.92 -11.86 -14.25
C SER A 128 9.78 -11.43 -12.79
N ARG A 129 8.96 -12.13 -12.02
CA ARG A 129 8.90 -11.96 -10.56
C ARG A 129 10.07 -12.67 -9.91
N ARG A 130 10.63 -12.09 -8.86
CA ARG A 130 11.58 -12.76 -7.97
C ARG A 130 10.87 -13.79 -7.11
N ALA A 131 11.64 -14.69 -6.50
CA ALA A 131 11.13 -15.64 -5.52
C ALA A 131 10.80 -14.94 -4.17
N GLU A 132 11.54 -13.88 -3.86
CA GLU A 132 11.34 -13.08 -2.67
C GLU A 132 10.13 -12.16 -2.82
N THR A 133 9.46 -11.89 -1.70
CA THR A 133 8.33 -10.98 -1.57
C THR A 133 8.63 -9.88 -0.56
N ILE A 134 7.78 -8.87 -0.51
CA ILE A 134 7.79 -7.85 0.54
C ILE A 134 6.58 -8.08 1.43
N HIS A 135 6.85 -8.40 2.72
CA HIS A 135 5.80 -8.50 3.72
C HIS A 135 5.24 -7.12 4.06
N LEU A 136 3.94 -6.94 3.89
CA LEU A 136 3.24 -5.69 4.19
C LEU A 136 2.13 -5.93 5.20
N GLU A 137 2.17 -5.16 6.29
CA GLU A 137 1.12 -5.13 7.29
C GLU A 137 0.01 -4.14 6.90
N PRO A 138 -1.25 -4.41 7.31
CA PRO A 138 -2.36 -3.48 7.05
C PRO A 138 -2.15 -2.13 7.74
N ARG A 139 -2.57 -1.07 7.07
CA ARG A 139 -2.55 0.32 7.56
C ARG A 139 -3.88 1.00 7.26
N PRO A 140 -4.22 2.11 7.95
CA PRO A 140 -5.48 2.83 7.74
C PRO A 140 -5.65 3.37 6.32
N VAL A 141 -4.56 3.65 5.63
CA VAL A 141 -4.56 4.18 4.26
C VAL A 141 -3.77 3.25 3.35
N ILE A 142 -4.34 2.95 2.19
CA ILE A 142 -3.70 2.15 1.15
C ILE A 142 -3.63 3.02 -0.10
N VAL A 143 -2.44 3.28 -0.60
CA VAL A 143 -2.22 4.01 -1.85
C VAL A 143 -1.75 3.04 -2.91
N ILE A 144 -2.48 2.94 -4.01
CA ILE A 144 -2.08 2.18 -5.20
C ILE A 144 -1.84 3.12 -6.38
N GLU A 145 -0.69 3.04 -7.02
CA GLU A 145 -0.41 3.81 -8.24
C GLU A 145 -0.08 2.92 -9.43
N GLY A 146 -0.46 3.38 -10.61
CA GLY A 146 -0.12 2.71 -11.86
C GLY A 146 -0.83 3.31 -13.07
N ILE A 147 -0.36 2.94 -14.27
CA ILE A 147 -0.91 3.48 -15.51
C ILE A 147 -2.31 2.93 -15.83
N LEU A 148 -2.64 1.72 -15.36
CA LEU A 148 -3.88 0.99 -15.71
C LEU A 148 -4.78 0.69 -14.50
N VAL A 149 -4.51 1.26 -13.32
CA VAL A 149 -5.28 0.96 -12.09
C VAL A 149 -6.77 1.33 -12.21
N PHE A 150 -7.15 2.19 -13.15
CA PHE A 150 -8.55 2.55 -13.40
C PHE A 150 -9.23 1.77 -14.53
N VAL A 151 -8.51 0.87 -15.20
CA VAL A 151 -9.08 0.15 -16.36
C VAL A 151 -10.01 -0.98 -15.92
N ASN A 152 -9.62 -1.75 -14.90
CA ASN A 152 -10.43 -2.85 -14.40
C ASN A 152 -11.58 -2.33 -13.50
N PRO A 153 -12.85 -2.68 -13.78
CA PRO A 153 -14.00 -2.19 -12.98
C PRO A 153 -14.01 -2.72 -11.55
N GLN A 154 -13.57 -3.94 -11.30
CA GLN A 154 -13.54 -4.52 -9.95
C GLN A 154 -12.47 -3.84 -9.10
N LEU A 155 -11.29 -3.57 -9.69
CA LEU A 155 -10.22 -2.81 -9.02
C LEU A 155 -10.69 -1.39 -8.67
N ARG A 156 -11.35 -0.69 -9.61
CA ARG A 156 -11.92 0.65 -9.37
C ARG A 156 -12.95 0.67 -8.24
N ALA A 157 -13.78 -0.38 -8.14
CA ALA A 157 -14.82 -0.46 -7.11
C ALA A 157 -14.26 -0.58 -5.69
N LEU A 158 -12.99 -0.97 -5.54
CA LEU A 158 -12.31 -0.99 -4.25
C LEU A 158 -11.81 0.39 -3.81
N MET A 159 -11.67 1.35 -4.71
CA MET A 159 -11.06 2.65 -4.44
C MET A 159 -12.09 3.63 -3.87
N ASP A 160 -11.76 4.23 -2.74
CA ASP A 160 -12.57 5.26 -2.08
C ASP A 160 -12.27 6.67 -2.64
N LEU A 161 -11.06 6.86 -3.19
CA LEU A 161 -10.64 8.09 -3.88
C LEU A 161 -9.81 7.72 -5.12
N LYS A 162 -10.16 8.29 -6.27
CA LYS A 162 -9.51 8.06 -7.55
C LYS A 162 -8.92 9.37 -8.07
N ILE A 163 -7.59 9.42 -8.20
CA ILE A 163 -6.83 10.60 -8.61
C ILE A 163 -6.20 10.32 -9.99
N PHE A 164 -6.48 11.15 -10.96
CA PHE A 164 -5.80 11.09 -12.25
C PHE A 164 -4.79 12.23 -12.37
N VAL A 165 -3.53 11.86 -12.63
CA VAL A 165 -2.43 12.80 -12.81
C VAL A 165 -2.31 13.13 -14.29
N ASP A 166 -2.76 14.33 -14.64
CA ASP A 166 -2.85 14.83 -16.00
C ASP A 166 -1.67 15.75 -16.34
N THR A 167 -0.87 15.35 -17.30
CA THR A 167 0.30 16.11 -17.78
C THR A 167 0.36 15.97 -19.30
N ASP A 168 0.70 17.03 -19.98
CA ASP A 168 0.78 17.10 -21.44
C ASP A 168 1.68 16.01 -22.02
N ALA A 169 1.33 15.51 -23.18
CA ALA A 169 1.96 14.33 -23.77
C ALA A 169 3.45 14.54 -24.11
N ASP A 170 3.83 15.74 -24.52
CA ASP A 170 5.21 16.15 -24.80
C ASP A 170 6.05 16.18 -23.52
N ILE A 171 5.53 16.78 -22.44
CA ILE A 171 6.20 16.82 -21.14
C ILE A 171 6.36 15.39 -20.59
N ARG A 172 5.34 14.53 -20.69
CA ARG A 172 5.42 13.13 -20.27
C ARG A 172 6.49 12.38 -21.06
N PHE A 173 6.55 12.62 -22.38
CA PHE A 173 7.54 11.96 -23.23
C PHE A 173 8.97 12.41 -22.88
N ILE A 174 9.19 13.71 -22.69
CA ILE A 174 10.50 14.26 -22.29
C ILE A 174 10.96 13.64 -20.96
N ARG A 175 10.09 13.62 -19.94
CA ARG A 175 10.41 13.01 -18.63
C ARG A 175 10.70 11.52 -18.73
N ARG A 176 9.94 10.79 -19.57
CA ARG A 176 10.19 9.38 -19.83
C ARG A 176 11.53 9.17 -20.54
N LEU A 177 11.83 9.98 -21.55
CA LEU A 177 13.08 9.88 -22.29
C LEU A 177 14.29 10.09 -21.37
N ASP A 178 14.26 11.16 -20.59
CA ASP A 178 15.31 11.50 -19.63
C ASP A 178 15.54 10.37 -18.62
N ARG A 179 14.49 9.90 -17.96
CA ARG A 179 14.55 8.80 -17.01
C ARG A 179 15.11 7.51 -17.66
N ASP A 180 14.55 7.10 -18.80
CA ASP A 180 14.90 5.81 -19.42
C ASP A 180 16.33 5.81 -19.98
N VAL A 181 16.86 7.00 -20.37
CA VAL A 181 18.28 7.17 -20.74
C VAL A 181 19.20 7.10 -19.52
N HIS A 182 18.93 7.93 -18.49
CA HIS A 182 19.87 8.12 -17.39
C HIS A 182 19.78 7.04 -16.30
N GLU A 183 18.56 6.54 -16.03
CA GLU A 183 18.35 5.56 -14.95
C GLU A 183 18.31 4.11 -15.44
N ARG A 184 17.90 3.88 -16.72
CA ARG A 184 17.71 2.53 -17.29
C ARG A 184 18.70 2.19 -18.39
N GLY A 185 19.60 3.11 -18.76
CA GLY A 185 20.66 2.92 -19.74
C GLY A 185 20.17 2.58 -21.17
N ARG A 186 18.93 3.01 -21.53
CA ARG A 186 18.34 2.71 -22.83
C ARG A 186 18.76 3.70 -23.90
N SER A 187 18.85 3.23 -25.15
CA SER A 187 19.08 4.14 -26.28
C SER A 187 17.85 4.98 -26.61
N VAL A 188 18.08 6.22 -27.03
CA VAL A 188 17.02 7.17 -27.46
C VAL A 188 16.16 6.54 -28.57
N GLU A 189 16.77 5.87 -29.53
CA GLU A 189 16.09 5.19 -30.64
C GLU A 189 15.12 4.10 -30.11
N SER A 190 15.58 3.25 -29.19
CA SER A 190 14.75 2.20 -28.56
C SER A 190 13.56 2.80 -27.82
N ILE A 191 13.75 3.92 -27.11
CA ILE A 191 12.68 4.59 -26.36
C ILE A 191 11.64 5.20 -27.33
N ILE A 192 12.08 5.89 -28.36
CA ILE A 192 11.20 6.48 -29.39
C ILE A 192 10.38 5.40 -30.09
N ASN A 193 11.04 4.32 -30.52
CA ASN A 193 10.37 3.21 -31.18
C ASN A 193 9.29 2.59 -30.27
N GLN A 194 9.63 2.22 -29.04
CA GLN A 194 8.66 1.68 -28.09
C GLN A 194 7.51 2.66 -27.80
N TYR A 195 7.83 3.95 -27.65
CA TYR A 195 6.81 4.96 -27.39
C TYR A 195 5.78 5.06 -28.54
N THR A 196 6.24 5.07 -29.75
CA THR A 196 5.38 5.23 -30.93
C THR A 196 4.60 3.96 -31.28
N THR A 197 5.22 2.79 -31.11
CA THR A 197 4.61 1.50 -31.50
C THR A 197 3.73 0.90 -30.41
N THR A 198 4.01 1.17 -29.14
CA THR A 198 3.36 0.49 -28.00
C THR A 198 2.76 1.49 -27.00
N VAL A 199 3.59 2.31 -26.37
CA VAL A 199 3.18 3.13 -25.23
C VAL A 199 2.08 4.12 -25.56
N ARG A 200 2.25 4.89 -26.66
CA ARG A 200 1.26 5.88 -27.10
C ARG A 200 -0.05 5.24 -27.55
N PRO A 201 -0.08 4.19 -28.37
CA PRO A 201 -1.31 3.46 -28.67
C PRO A 201 -2.05 2.95 -27.43
N MET A 202 -1.35 2.30 -26.48
CA MET A 202 -1.96 1.79 -25.26
C MET A 202 -2.44 2.91 -24.34
N HIS A 203 -1.72 4.02 -24.28
CA HIS A 203 -2.17 5.20 -23.54
C HIS A 203 -3.51 5.72 -24.09
N LEU A 204 -3.63 5.88 -25.40
CA LEU A 204 -4.86 6.37 -26.03
C LEU A 204 -6.02 5.38 -25.92
N GLN A 205 -5.72 4.08 -25.90
CA GLN A 205 -6.74 3.04 -25.83
C GLN A 205 -7.24 2.80 -24.39
N PHE A 206 -6.38 2.83 -23.39
CA PHE A 206 -6.71 2.39 -22.03
C PHE A 206 -6.55 3.49 -20.98
N VAL A 207 -5.41 4.22 -20.99
CA VAL A 207 -5.08 5.17 -19.92
C VAL A 207 -5.92 6.43 -20.02
N GLU A 208 -5.90 7.10 -21.17
CA GLU A 208 -6.62 8.36 -21.38
C GLU A 208 -8.15 8.20 -21.19
N PRO A 209 -8.81 7.17 -21.73
CA PRO A 209 -10.24 6.98 -21.48
C PRO A 209 -10.58 6.69 -20.02
N SER A 210 -9.63 6.18 -19.23
CA SER A 210 -9.83 5.89 -17.81
C SER A 210 -9.91 7.13 -16.92
N LYS A 211 -9.44 8.27 -17.38
CA LYS A 211 -9.51 9.59 -16.74
C LYS A 211 -10.93 9.96 -16.31
N ARG A 212 -11.96 9.56 -17.06
CA ARG A 212 -13.37 9.80 -16.74
C ARG A 212 -13.83 9.17 -15.43
N TYR A 213 -13.07 8.20 -14.89
CA TYR A 213 -13.41 7.54 -13.63
C TYR A 213 -12.76 8.20 -12.41
N ALA A 214 -11.91 9.21 -12.62
CA ALA A 214 -11.29 9.95 -11.54
C ALA A 214 -12.28 10.84 -10.81
N ASP A 215 -12.16 10.88 -9.48
CA ASP A 215 -12.87 11.82 -8.63
C ASP A 215 -12.16 13.19 -8.62
N VAL A 216 -10.81 13.17 -8.78
CA VAL A 216 -9.94 14.35 -8.84
C VAL A 216 -8.95 14.23 -9.97
N ILE A 217 -8.75 15.31 -10.71
CA ILE A 217 -7.70 15.43 -11.73
C ILE A 217 -6.66 16.43 -11.23
N ILE A 218 -5.39 16.00 -11.16
CA ILE A 218 -4.27 16.85 -10.80
C ILE A 218 -3.49 17.21 -12.07
N PRO A 219 -3.57 18.46 -12.56
CA PRO A 219 -2.74 18.92 -13.67
C PRO A 219 -1.27 19.07 -13.21
N GLU A 220 -0.34 18.99 -14.17
CA GLU A 220 1.11 19.21 -13.99
C GLU A 220 1.82 18.25 -13.03
N GLY A 221 1.13 17.22 -12.54
CA GLY A 221 1.71 16.20 -11.67
C GLY A 221 2.15 16.72 -10.31
N GLY A 222 3.36 16.36 -9.89
CA GLY A 222 3.90 16.71 -8.58
C GLY A 222 4.21 18.20 -8.36
N PHE A 223 4.02 19.07 -9.34
CA PHE A 223 4.18 20.52 -9.19
C PHE A 223 2.90 21.23 -8.72
N ASN A 224 1.76 20.54 -8.70
CA ASN A 224 0.50 21.07 -8.20
C ASN A 224 0.39 20.90 -6.67
N ASP A 225 1.12 21.70 -5.92
CA ASP A 225 1.14 21.63 -4.47
C ASP A 225 -0.26 21.89 -3.85
N VAL A 226 -1.06 22.80 -4.43
CA VAL A 226 -2.42 23.09 -3.94
C VAL A 226 -3.33 21.86 -4.06
N GLY A 227 -3.30 21.16 -5.18
CA GLY A 227 -4.09 19.95 -5.38
C GLY A 227 -3.64 18.83 -4.43
N ILE A 228 -2.34 18.71 -4.20
CA ILE A 228 -1.75 17.74 -3.27
C ILE A 228 -2.15 18.04 -1.82
N ASP A 229 -2.12 19.30 -1.41
CA ASP A 229 -2.51 19.73 -0.06
C ASP A 229 -3.99 19.47 0.24
N LEU A 230 -4.88 19.69 -0.73
CA LEU A 230 -6.31 19.36 -0.59
C LEU A 230 -6.54 17.87 -0.35
N ILE A 231 -5.84 17.01 -1.09
CA ILE A 231 -5.93 15.56 -0.92
C ILE A 231 -5.35 15.13 0.42
N THR A 232 -4.19 15.66 0.78
CA THR A 232 -3.54 15.38 2.07
C THR A 232 -4.43 15.81 3.25
N GLY A 233 -5.11 16.94 3.14
CA GLY A 233 -6.10 17.41 4.10
C GLY A 233 -7.25 16.42 4.29
N LYS A 234 -7.78 15.86 3.19
CA LYS A 234 -8.83 14.82 3.24
C LYS A 234 -8.35 13.54 3.93
N ILE A 235 -7.14 13.11 3.66
CA ILE A 235 -6.56 11.90 4.29
C ILE A 235 -6.35 12.14 5.80
N ARG A 236 -5.85 13.31 6.19
CA ARG A 236 -5.68 13.66 7.61
C ARG A 236 -7.01 13.73 8.35
N SER A 237 -8.07 14.28 7.73
CA SER A 237 -9.42 14.26 8.30
C SER A 237 -9.90 12.83 8.52
N PHE A 238 -9.74 11.95 7.54
CA PHE A 238 -10.08 10.53 7.67
C PHE A 238 -9.36 9.85 8.83
N LEU A 239 -8.03 10.10 8.99
CA LEU A 239 -7.23 9.54 10.08
C LEU A 239 -7.65 10.12 11.44
N GLY A 240 -8.01 11.40 11.54
CA GLY A 240 -8.54 12.04 12.75
C GLY A 240 -9.88 11.45 13.17
N GLU A 241 -10.81 11.31 12.26
CA GLU A 241 -12.11 10.68 12.49
C GLU A 241 -11.98 9.22 12.97
N ALA A 242 -11.02 8.47 12.39
CA ALA A 242 -10.72 7.10 12.80
C ALA A 242 -10.16 7.02 14.23
N ALA A 243 -9.31 7.97 14.63
CA ALA A 243 -8.74 8.03 15.98
C ALA A 243 -9.79 8.37 17.05
N GLU A 244 -10.72 9.30 16.75
CA GLU A 244 -11.81 9.67 17.66
C GLU A 244 -12.80 8.52 17.91
N GLN A 245 -13.13 7.74 16.89
CA GLN A 245 -13.98 6.55 17.02
C GLN A 245 -13.41 5.48 17.95
N HIS A 246 -12.09 5.42 18.12
CA HIS A 246 -11.41 4.48 19.02
C HIS A 246 -11.24 5.01 20.44
N SER A 247 -11.46 6.31 20.69
CA SER A 247 -11.31 6.95 22.00
C SER A 247 -12.60 7.05 22.82
N VAL A 248 -13.72 6.53 22.34
CA VAL A 248 -14.99 6.52 23.12
C VAL A 248 -14.86 5.47 24.24
N PRO A 249 -14.89 5.87 25.54
CA PRO A 249 -14.80 4.92 26.63
C PRO A 249 -16.05 4.00 26.63
N ILE A 250 -15.82 2.71 26.81
CA ILE A 250 -16.92 1.76 27.12
C ILE A 250 -17.57 2.25 28.42
N GLN A 251 -18.74 2.88 28.31
CA GLN A 251 -19.58 3.13 29.48
C GLN A 251 -20.02 1.77 30.02
N HIS A 252 -19.37 1.31 31.07
CA HIS A 252 -19.92 0.25 31.91
C HIS A 252 -21.29 0.73 32.40
N LYS A 253 -22.37 0.13 31.91
CA LYS A 253 -23.67 0.20 32.58
C LYS A 253 -23.45 -0.30 34.00
N ALA A 254 -23.50 0.61 34.96
CA ALA A 254 -23.64 0.24 36.34
C ALA A 254 -24.95 -0.56 36.47
N ASP A 255 -24.80 -1.79 36.89
CA ASP A 255 -25.93 -2.68 37.20
C ASP A 255 -26.63 -2.11 38.45
N ASP A 256 -27.79 -1.48 38.24
CA ASP A 256 -28.61 -0.91 39.29
C ASP A 256 -29.59 -2.00 39.80
N SER A 257 -29.01 -3.06 40.37
CA SER A 257 -29.74 -4.14 41.01
C SER A 257 -29.34 -4.21 42.52
N ASP A 258 -29.78 -3.20 43.29
CA ASP A 258 -29.98 -3.40 44.72
C ASP A 258 -30.85 -2.27 45.32
N ARG A 259 -32.17 -2.36 45.17
CA ARG A 259 -33.12 -1.72 46.08
C ARG A 259 -34.21 -2.70 46.41
N THR A 260 -33.92 -3.57 47.37
CA THR A 260 -34.99 -4.25 48.16
C THR A 260 -35.41 -3.32 49.27
N GLU A 261 -36.52 -2.62 49.08
CA GLU A 261 -37.25 -2.01 50.18
C GLU A 261 -38.10 -3.09 50.87
N PHE A 262 -37.88 -3.29 52.17
CA PHE A 262 -38.83 -3.98 53.04
C PHE A 262 -39.81 -3.00 53.63
N PRO A 263 -41.15 -3.28 53.59
CA PRO A 263 -42.14 -2.52 54.34
C PRO A 263 -42.29 -3.04 55.75
N SER A 264 -42.35 -2.12 56.69
CA SER A 264 -42.84 -2.31 58.08
C SER A 264 -44.32 -2.02 58.20
#